data_27fc6f12474d026b153b37ad667ae756
#
_entry.id   27fc6f12474d026b153b37ad667ae756
#
_cell.length_a   1.000
_cell.length_b   1.000
_cell.length_c   1.000
_cell.angle_alpha   90.00
_cell.angle_beta   90.00
_cell.angle_gamma   90.00
#
_symmetry.space_group_name_H-M   'P 1'
#
loop_
_entity.id
_entity.type
_entity.pdbx_description
1 polymer ?
#
loop_
_entity_poly.entity_id
_entity_poly.type
_entity_poly.pdbx_seq_one_letter_code
_entity_poly.pdbx_strand_id
1 'polypeptide(L)'
;MYKYGKIRQTCAAIAGIFGKSRSARRFNRDWVRYHDLIASVGTNRIPRQKYTEKIPFALCFNARGCKMAAVTLKSLLLASQNRCDYDVYCVIDEDVDKSGQDIIRSVLRGTESTVHFLKGNHDFDESPRGGWPIAMWYRLMLPKLLPSKIKRIIYADMDMIFFNDLIDIYELDLGDNVIAAVPTRTNKYINSGFLLMDIDKIRREKIYDKWVLDSREHTYKNPDQDVLNEVCRGRITFLPLKYNFQLSHGSRIFKIYPANELDDLKHNLVVLHYSDYMKPWGKYGERPVFSKYWWDVAKQTGLYDEK
;
A
#
# COMPACT_ATOMS: atom_id res chain seq x y z
N MET A 1 -26.28 -10.47 9.98
CA MET A 1 -25.75 -10.79 11.34
C MET A 1 -24.98 -12.13 11.25
N TYR A 2 -23.75 -12.10 10.62
CA TYR A 2 -22.95 -13.31 10.38
C TYR A 2 -22.11 -13.63 11.62
N LYS A 3 -22.38 -14.76 12.19
CA LYS A 3 -21.74 -15.62 13.23
C LYS A 3 -20.38 -15.15 13.79
N TYR A 4 -20.37 -14.13 14.63
CA TYR A 4 -19.31 -13.83 15.60
C TYR A 4 -18.99 -15.03 16.54
N GLY A 5 -19.90 -15.99 16.67
CA GLY A 5 -19.74 -17.18 17.49
C GLY A 5 -18.63 -18.15 17.05
N LYS A 6 -18.38 -18.29 15.74
CA LYS A 6 -17.32 -19.19 15.24
C LYS A 6 -15.90 -18.69 15.48
N ILE A 7 -15.69 -17.36 15.43
CA ILE A 7 -14.37 -16.77 15.70
C ILE A 7 -13.99 -16.92 17.17
N ARG A 8 -14.94 -16.71 18.09
CA ARG A 8 -14.74 -17.00 19.51
C ARG A 8 -14.44 -18.48 19.78
N GLN A 9 -15.10 -19.40 19.05
CA GLN A 9 -14.85 -20.85 19.18
C GLN A 9 -13.48 -21.25 18.64
N THR A 10 -12.99 -20.66 17.54
CA THR A 10 -11.65 -20.95 17.00
C THR A 10 -10.55 -20.39 17.91
N CYS A 11 -10.74 -19.21 18.49
CA CYS A 11 -9.82 -18.66 19.50
C CYS A 11 -9.84 -19.48 20.80
N ALA A 12 -10.98 -20.00 21.21
CA ALA A 12 -11.11 -20.89 22.36
C ALA A 12 -10.46 -22.28 22.12
N ALA A 13 -10.55 -22.81 20.90
CA ALA A 13 -9.89 -24.06 20.51
C ALA A 13 -8.36 -23.93 20.49
N ILE A 14 -7.83 -22.79 20.00
CA ILE A 14 -6.39 -22.48 20.06
C ILE A 14 -5.94 -22.27 21.52
N ALA A 15 -6.77 -21.66 22.36
CA ALA A 15 -6.50 -21.51 23.80
C ALA A 15 -6.45 -22.84 24.54
N GLY A 16 -7.22 -23.84 24.10
CA GLY A 16 -7.20 -25.21 24.65
C GLY A 16 -5.91 -25.96 24.33
N ILE A 17 -5.25 -25.65 23.20
CA ILE A 17 -4.01 -26.32 22.76
C ILE A 17 -2.77 -25.73 23.44
N PHE A 18 -2.78 -24.44 23.82
CA PHE A 18 -1.60 -23.72 24.37
C PHE A 18 -1.68 -23.42 25.87
N GLY A 19 -2.33 -24.24 26.67
CA GLY A 19 -2.21 -24.23 28.11
C GLY A 19 -2.55 -22.88 28.83
N LYS A 20 -2.94 -22.98 30.09
CA LYS A 20 -3.42 -21.88 30.96
C LYS A 20 -2.38 -20.82 31.36
N SER A 21 -1.28 -20.64 30.62
CA SER A 21 -0.23 -19.67 30.97
C SER A 21 -0.70 -18.20 30.80
N ARG A 22 -0.14 -17.29 31.62
CA ARG A 22 -0.42 -15.84 31.51
C ARG A 22 -0.09 -15.29 30.13
N SER A 23 0.95 -15.83 29.47
CA SER A 23 1.37 -15.44 28.12
C SER A 23 0.35 -15.83 27.04
N ALA A 24 -0.23 -17.05 27.12
CA ALA A 24 -1.25 -17.49 26.17
C ALA A 24 -2.55 -16.68 26.30
N ARG A 25 -2.97 -16.36 27.55
CA ARG A 25 -4.15 -15.50 27.79
C ARG A 25 -3.93 -14.07 27.27
N ARG A 26 -2.74 -13.51 27.43
CA ARG A 26 -2.40 -12.18 26.88
C ARG A 26 -2.39 -12.19 25.35
N PHE A 27 -1.78 -13.20 24.73
CA PHE A 27 -1.74 -13.37 23.28
C PHE A 27 -3.15 -13.44 22.68
N ASN A 28 -4.05 -14.26 23.27
CA ASN A 28 -5.43 -14.37 22.81
C ASN A 28 -6.21 -13.05 22.95
N ARG A 29 -6.02 -12.33 24.04
CA ARG A 29 -6.66 -11.01 24.25
C ARG A 29 -6.20 -9.98 23.23
N ASP A 30 -4.89 -9.90 22.97
CA ASP A 30 -4.33 -8.94 22.01
C ASP A 30 -4.74 -9.31 20.57
N TRP A 31 -4.93 -10.59 20.29
CA TRP A 31 -5.42 -11.07 18.99
C TRP A 31 -6.90 -10.75 18.78
N VAL A 32 -7.74 -10.89 19.79
CA VAL A 32 -9.16 -10.47 19.74
C VAL A 32 -9.25 -8.96 19.53
N ARG A 33 -8.50 -8.15 20.29
CA ARG A 33 -8.43 -6.69 20.11
C ARG A 33 -8.01 -6.29 18.70
N TYR A 34 -7.07 -7.04 18.10
CA TYR A 34 -6.62 -6.79 16.74
C TYR A 34 -7.72 -7.05 15.71
N HIS A 35 -8.48 -8.14 15.87
CA HIS A 35 -9.66 -8.41 15.03
C HIS A 35 -10.74 -7.33 15.17
N ASP A 36 -11.02 -6.90 16.42
CA ASP A 36 -12.00 -5.84 16.69
C ASP A 36 -11.54 -4.50 16.06
N LEU A 37 -10.24 -4.19 16.14
CA LEU A 37 -9.68 -3.01 15.47
C LEU A 37 -9.92 -3.08 13.96
N ILE A 38 -9.54 -4.16 13.29
CA ILE A 38 -9.72 -4.29 11.83
C ILE A 38 -11.20 -4.23 11.44
N ALA A 39 -12.08 -4.82 12.24
CA ALA A 39 -13.52 -4.77 11.98
C ALA A 39 -14.12 -3.35 12.16
N SER A 40 -13.43 -2.48 12.87
CA SER A 40 -13.87 -1.11 13.21
C SER A 40 -13.19 -0.01 12.41
N VAL A 41 -12.17 -0.32 11.58
CA VAL A 41 -11.50 0.72 10.78
C VAL A 41 -12.44 1.35 9.76
N GLY A 42 -12.26 2.63 9.51
CA GLY A 42 -13.12 3.37 8.60
C GLY A 42 -12.60 4.79 8.34
N THR A 43 -13.43 5.58 7.72
CA THR A 43 -13.16 6.99 7.48
C THR A 43 -14.42 7.82 7.62
N ASN A 44 -14.29 8.97 8.26
CA ASN A 44 -15.30 10.03 8.29
C ASN A 44 -14.95 11.02 7.19
N ARG A 45 -15.68 10.98 6.09
CA ARG A 45 -15.45 11.91 4.98
C ARG A 45 -15.88 13.31 5.37
N ILE A 46 -14.94 14.24 5.46
CA ILE A 46 -15.22 15.65 5.65
C ILE A 46 -15.58 16.25 4.28
N PRO A 47 -16.72 16.94 4.12
CA PRO A 47 -17.05 17.64 2.89
C PRO A 47 -15.96 18.66 2.54
N ARG A 48 -15.50 18.66 1.29
CA ARG A 48 -14.58 19.66 0.75
C ARG A 48 -14.90 19.96 -0.71
N GLN A 49 -14.45 21.11 -1.19
CA GLN A 49 -14.53 21.46 -2.60
C GLN A 49 -13.73 20.44 -3.44
N LYS A 50 -14.21 20.15 -4.66
CA LYS A 50 -13.50 19.26 -5.59
C LYS A 50 -12.12 19.85 -5.92
N TYR A 51 -11.10 19.03 -5.81
CA TYR A 51 -9.75 19.35 -6.25
C TYR A 51 -9.70 19.34 -7.77
N THR A 52 -9.20 20.40 -8.38
CA THR A 52 -9.34 20.63 -9.83
C THR A 52 -8.25 19.98 -10.65
N GLU A 53 -7.07 19.77 -10.07
CA GLU A 53 -5.96 19.12 -10.75
C GLU A 53 -6.03 17.60 -10.56
N LYS A 54 -5.47 16.84 -11.53
CA LYS A 54 -5.30 15.40 -11.36
C LYS A 54 -4.08 15.12 -10.51
N ILE A 55 -4.24 14.25 -9.51
CA ILE A 55 -3.14 13.83 -8.65
C ILE A 55 -2.32 12.75 -9.36
N PRO A 56 -1.01 12.95 -9.60
CA PRO A 56 -0.12 11.90 -10.10
C PRO A 56 -0.04 10.73 -9.13
N PHE A 57 -0.39 9.54 -9.63
CA PHE A 57 -0.44 8.31 -8.83
C PHE A 57 0.23 7.16 -9.59
N ALA A 58 1.03 6.34 -8.92
CA ALA A 58 1.75 5.24 -9.54
C ALA A 58 1.43 3.88 -8.93
N LEU A 59 1.36 2.86 -9.80
CA LEU A 59 1.32 1.43 -9.47
C LEU A 59 2.40 0.71 -10.27
N CYS A 60 2.97 -0.36 -9.69
CA CYS A 60 3.96 -1.19 -10.36
C CYS A 60 3.53 -2.67 -10.29
N PHE A 61 3.47 -3.37 -11.42
CA PHE A 61 3.00 -4.76 -11.45
C PHE A 61 3.44 -5.50 -12.73
N ASN A 62 3.39 -6.84 -12.65
CA ASN A 62 3.50 -7.76 -13.77
C ASN A 62 2.13 -8.30 -14.17
N ALA A 63 2.03 -9.20 -15.16
CA ALA A 63 0.76 -9.75 -15.64
C ALA A 63 -0.08 -10.38 -14.53
N ARG A 64 0.54 -11.07 -13.56
CA ARG A 64 -0.17 -11.64 -12.41
C ARG A 64 -0.80 -10.58 -11.51
N GLY A 65 -0.24 -9.39 -11.48
CA GLY A 65 -0.69 -8.25 -10.67
C GLY A 65 -1.86 -7.46 -11.24
N CYS A 66 -2.21 -7.61 -12.53
CA CYS A 66 -3.20 -6.76 -13.21
C CYS A 66 -4.55 -6.68 -12.49
N LYS A 67 -5.15 -7.82 -12.11
CA LYS A 67 -6.44 -7.83 -11.41
C LYS A 67 -6.34 -7.20 -10.01
N MET A 68 -5.24 -7.44 -9.29
CA MET A 68 -5.01 -6.85 -7.97
C MET A 68 -4.83 -5.34 -8.06
N ALA A 69 -4.01 -4.87 -9.01
CA ALA A 69 -3.83 -3.45 -9.30
C ALA A 69 -5.16 -2.76 -9.66
N ALA A 70 -6.02 -3.44 -10.45
CA ALA A 70 -7.35 -2.94 -10.77
C ALA A 70 -8.24 -2.78 -9.53
N VAL A 71 -8.22 -3.73 -8.58
CA VAL A 71 -8.97 -3.61 -7.31
C VAL A 71 -8.44 -2.45 -6.47
N THR A 72 -7.11 -2.34 -6.33
CA THR A 72 -6.48 -1.22 -5.61
C THR A 72 -6.88 0.12 -6.24
N LEU A 73 -6.76 0.26 -7.56
CA LEU A 73 -7.16 1.48 -8.27
C LEU A 73 -8.66 1.75 -8.14
N LYS A 74 -9.52 0.73 -8.27
CA LYS A 74 -10.97 0.88 -8.07
C LYS A 74 -11.29 1.39 -6.67
N SER A 75 -10.61 0.89 -5.62
CA SER A 75 -10.82 1.38 -4.25
C SER A 75 -10.46 2.86 -4.11
N LEU A 76 -9.37 3.30 -4.73
CA LEU A 76 -8.95 4.70 -4.73
C LEU A 76 -9.98 5.60 -5.42
N LEU A 77 -10.46 5.19 -6.60
CA LEU A 77 -11.48 5.95 -7.34
C LEU A 77 -12.79 6.07 -6.57
N LEU A 78 -13.23 4.99 -5.90
CA LEU A 78 -14.42 5.01 -5.04
C LEU A 78 -14.21 5.92 -3.82
N ALA A 79 -13.04 5.85 -3.19
CA ALA A 79 -12.70 6.68 -2.03
C ALA A 79 -12.63 8.17 -2.39
N SER A 80 -12.27 8.48 -3.62
CA SER A 80 -12.05 9.85 -4.12
C SER A 80 -13.22 10.40 -4.95
N GLN A 81 -14.31 9.66 -5.09
CA GLN A 81 -15.44 10.05 -5.93
C GLN A 81 -15.96 11.47 -5.58
N ASN A 82 -16.08 12.32 -6.61
CA ASN A 82 -16.48 13.73 -6.51
C ASN A 82 -15.52 14.64 -5.73
N ARG A 83 -14.30 14.17 -5.42
CA ARG A 83 -13.29 14.92 -4.65
C ARG A 83 -12.05 15.25 -5.46
N CYS A 84 -11.50 14.28 -6.15
CA CYS A 84 -10.35 14.44 -7.06
C CYS A 84 -10.30 13.32 -8.08
N ASP A 85 -9.55 13.56 -9.15
CA ASP A 85 -9.20 12.59 -10.18
C ASP A 85 -7.69 12.34 -10.20
N TYR A 86 -7.26 11.30 -10.90
CA TYR A 86 -5.87 10.87 -10.91
C TYR A 86 -5.28 10.80 -12.31
N ASP A 87 -4.00 11.15 -12.40
CA ASP A 87 -3.16 10.86 -13.56
C ASP A 87 -2.30 9.64 -13.22
N VAL A 88 -2.77 8.44 -13.61
CA VAL A 88 -2.24 7.15 -13.15
C VAL A 88 -1.08 6.71 -14.05
N TYR A 89 0.06 6.41 -13.46
CA TYR A 89 1.25 5.88 -14.11
C TYR A 89 1.47 4.43 -13.68
N CYS A 90 1.22 3.48 -14.56
CA CYS A 90 1.47 2.07 -14.33
C CYS A 90 2.83 1.69 -14.92
N VAL A 91 3.82 1.40 -14.06
CA VAL A 91 5.06 0.78 -14.52
C VAL A 91 4.85 -0.71 -14.59
N ILE A 92 4.90 -1.27 -15.80
CA ILE A 92 4.53 -2.65 -16.08
C ILE A 92 5.71 -3.47 -16.60
N ASP A 93 5.68 -4.77 -16.30
CA ASP A 93 6.62 -5.74 -16.86
C ASP A 93 6.26 -6.06 -18.31
N GLU A 94 7.19 -6.66 -19.04
CA GLU A 94 7.01 -7.03 -20.44
C GLU A 94 5.89 -8.05 -20.66
N ASP A 95 5.60 -8.87 -19.65
CA ASP A 95 4.54 -9.88 -19.67
C ASP A 95 3.11 -9.28 -19.58
N VAL A 96 2.96 -7.97 -19.35
CA VAL A 96 1.66 -7.28 -19.34
C VAL A 96 1.25 -6.92 -20.76
N ASP A 97 0.40 -7.76 -21.34
CA ASP A 97 -0.17 -7.58 -22.66
C ASP A 97 -1.29 -6.51 -22.71
N LYS A 98 -1.91 -6.37 -23.89
CA LYS A 98 -3.04 -5.45 -24.09
C LYS A 98 -4.23 -5.82 -23.19
N SER A 99 -4.50 -7.10 -22.97
CA SER A 99 -5.60 -7.57 -22.12
C SER A 99 -5.38 -7.13 -20.67
N GLY A 100 -4.17 -7.28 -20.13
CA GLY A 100 -3.79 -6.79 -18.81
C GLY A 100 -3.95 -5.28 -18.69
N GLN A 101 -3.57 -4.51 -19.71
CA GLN A 101 -3.77 -3.06 -19.73
C GLN A 101 -5.26 -2.67 -19.80
N ASP A 102 -6.07 -3.40 -20.55
CA ASP A 102 -7.51 -3.14 -20.69
C ASP A 102 -8.27 -3.42 -19.38
N ILE A 103 -7.80 -4.35 -18.55
CA ILE A 103 -8.27 -4.55 -17.17
C ILE A 103 -8.12 -3.24 -16.37
N ILE A 104 -6.96 -2.58 -16.42
CA ILE A 104 -6.74 -1.32 -15.71
C ILE A 104 -7.61 -0.20 -16.30
N ARG A 105 -7.68 -0.08 -17.63
CA ARG A 105 -8.53 0.94 -18.28
C ARG A 105 -10.01 0.77 -17.91
N SER A 106 -10.48 -0.45 -17.72
CA SER A 106 -11.89 -0.74 -17.43
C SER A 106 -12.37 -0.09 -16.13
N VAL A 107 -11.53 -0.02 -15.10
CA VAL A 107 -11.91 0.54 -13.80
C VAL A 107 -11.90 2.08 -13.75
N LEU A 108 -11.27 2.76 -14.74
CA LEU A 108 -11.32 4.21 -14.86
C LEU A 108 -12.59 4.72 -15.56
N ARG A 109 -13.37 3.84 -16.20
CA ARG A 109 -14.58 4.26 -16.91
C ARG A 109 -15.54 5.03 -15.99
N GLY A 110 -16.04 6.17 -16.48
CA GLY A 110 -16.94 7.03 -15.72
C GLY A 110 -16.24 7.98 -14.75
N THR A 111 -14.89 8.10 -14.81
CA THR A 111 -14.10 9.11 -14.10
C THR A 111 -13.35 9.99 -15.10
N GLU A 112 -12.84 11.14 -14.64
CA GLU A 112 -11.93 11.99 -15.42
C GLU A 112 -10.46 11.57 -15.29
N SER A 113 -10.19 10.51 -14.52
CA SER A 113 -8.83 9.98 -14.32
C SER A 113 -8.27 9.38 -15.62
N THR A 114 -6.96 9.47 -15.79
CA THR A 114 -6.25 8.95 -16.98
C THR A 114 -5.24 7.89 -16.59
N VAL A 115 -4.83 7.03 -17.53
CA VAL A 115 -3.79 6.02 -17.29
C VAL A 115 -2.72 6.03 -18.38
N HIS A 116 -1.47 5.95 -17.95
CA HIS A 116 -0.26 5.82 -18.76
C HIS A 116 0.46 4.53 -18.39
N PHE A 117 0.85 3.73 -19.39
CA PHE A 117 1.65 2.53 -19.18
C PHE A 117 3.10 2.82 -19.57
N LEU A 118 3.99 2.61 -18.61
CA LEU A 118 5.44 2.77 -18.77
C LEU A 118 6.08 1.40 -18.61
N LYS A 119 7.11 1.10 -19.39
CA LYS A 119 7.92 -0.10 -19.21
C LYS A 119 9.05 0.16 -18.22
N GLY A 120 9.33 -0.81 -17.36
CA GLY A 120 10.53 -0.79 -16.53
C GLY A 120 11.79 -0.65 -17.40
N ASN A 121 12.85 -0.08 -16.85
CA ASN A 121 14.16 -0.04 -17.48
C ASN A 121 15.08 -1.16 -16.93
N HIS A 122 16.33 -1.21 -17.41
CA HIS A 122 17.31 -2.23 -17.06
C HIS A 122 18.30 -1.80 -15.96
N ASP A 123 18.09 -0.64 -15.34
CA ASP A 123 19.08 -0.08 -14.40
C ASP A 123 19.29 -0.93 -13.14
N PHE A 124 18.29 -1.75 -12.76
CA PHE A 124 18.31 -2.64 -11.60
C PHE A 124 18.46 -4.14 -11.95
N ASP A 125 18.74 -4.50 -13.21
CA ASP A 125 18.81 -5.91 -13.62
C ASP A 125 19.92 -6.67 -12.89
N GLU A 126 21.05 -6.02 -12.63
CA GLU A 126 22.20 -6.60 -11.91
C GLU A 126 22.06 -6.57 -10.39
N SER A 127 21.02 -5.91 -9.87
CA SER A 127 20.80 -5.77 -8.43
C SER A 127 20.25 -7.07 -7.80
N PRO A 128 20.80 -7.55 -6.66
CA PRO A 128 20.31 -8.74 -5.99
C PRO A 128 18.84 -8.61 -5.59
N ARG A 129 18.03 -9.62 -5.87
CA ARG A 129 16.57 -9.60 -5.64
C ARG A 129 16.06 -10.62 -4.61
N GLY A 130 16.93 -11.54 -4.16
CA GLY A 130 16.52 -12.56 -3.19
C GLY A 130 15.32 -13.41 -3.60
N GLY A 131 15.09 -13.60 -4.92
CA GLY A 131 13.93 -14.31 -5.47
C GLY A 131 12.68 -13.45 -5.73
N TRP A 132 12.71 -12.14 -5.44
CA TRP A 132 11.64 -11.22 -5.76
C TRP A 132 11.55 -10.92 -7.27
N PRO A 133 10.36 -10.67 -7.83
CA PRO A 133 10.22 -10.25 -9.23
C PRO A 133 10.87 -8.89 -9.47
N ILE A 134 11.33 -8.63 -10.70
CA ILE A 134 11.94 -7.34 -11.08
C ILE A 134 11.00 -6.15 -10.81
N ALA A 135 9.70 -6.37 -10.92
CA ALA A 135 8.68 -5.35 -10.68
C ALA A 135 8.75 -4.69 -9.28
N MET A 136 9.41 -5.32 -8.31
CA MET A 136 9.62 -4.67 -7.01
C MET A 136 10.54 -3.45 -7.09
N TRP A 137 11.48 -3.39 -8.05
CA TRP A 137 12.35 -2.25 -8.28
C TRP A 137 11.68 -1.09 -9.01
N TYR A 138 10.54 -1.32 -9.68
CA TYR A 138 9.92 -0.34 -10.56
C TYR A 138 9.53 0.96 -9.86
N ARG A 139 9.20 0.90 -8.55
CA ARG A 139 8.94 2.12 -7.76
C ARG A 139 10.15 3.06 -7.69
N LEU A 140 11.37 2.51 -7.68
CA LEU A 140 12.61 3.30 -7.71
C LEU A 140 12.89 3.86 -9.10
N MET A 141 12.34 3.27 -10.17
CA MET A 141 12.53 3.74 -11.54
C MET A 141 11.65 4.95 -11.90
N LEU A 142 10.64 5.28 -11.09
CA LEU A 142 9.70 6.37 -11.34
C LEU A 142 10.39 7.71 -11.68
N PRO A 143 11.45 8.16 -10.96
CA PRO A 143 12.11 9.43 -11.29
C PRO A 143 12.65 9.50 -12.73
N LYS A 144 13.07 8.38 -13.29
CA LYS A 144 13.62 8.30 -14.65
C LYS A 144 12.54 8.09 -15.72
N LEU A 145 11.49 7.33 -15.39
CA LEU A 145 10.45 6.96 -16.35
C LEU A 145 9.36 8.01 -16.53
N LEU A 146 9.09 8.80 -15.49
CA LEU A 146 8.01 9.79 -15.53
C LEU A 146 8.35 10.98 -16.41
N PRO A 147 7.35 11.58 -17.12
CA PRO A 147 7.52 12.83 -17.83
C PRO A 147 8.14 13.93 -16.95
N SER A 148 8.94 14.83 -17.53
CA SER A 148 9.62 15.91 -16.79
C SER A 148 8.68 16.88 -16.07
N LYS A 149 7.44 17.02 -16.55
CA LYS A 149 6.39 17.83 -15.92
C LYS A 149 5.94 17.28 -14.56
N ILE A 150 6.09 15.98 -14.30
CA ILE A 150 5.69 15.37 -13.03
C ILE A 150 6.79 15.65 -12.01
N LYS A 151 6.45 16.52 -11.05
CA LYS A 151 7.35 16.96 -9.97
C LYS A 151 7.19 16.16 -8.68
N ARG A 152 6.01 15.59 -8.48
CA ARG A 152 5.62 14.85 -7.28
C ARG A 152 4.68 13.72 -7.68
N ILE A 153 4.75 12.59 -6.98
CA ILE A 153 3.86 11.45 -7.23
C ILE A 153 3.60 10.66 -5.94
N ILE A 154 2.41 10.09 -5.84
CA ILE A 154 2.10 9.09 -4.82
C ILE A 154 2.23 7.71 -5.45
N TYR A 155 3.01 6.84 -4.82
CA TYR A 155 3.14 5.43 -5.18
C TYR A 155 2.38 4.55 -4.19
N ALA A 156 1.73 3.50 -4.68
CA ALA A 156 1.14 2.45 -3.85
C ALA A 156 1.41 1.04 -4.41
N ASP A 157 1.52 0.05 -3.53
CA ASP A 157 1.51 -1.36 -3.90
C ASP A 157 0.10 -1.79 -4.38
N MET A 158 0.04 -2.84 -5.20
CA MET A 158 -1.21 -3.36 -5.79
C MET A 158 -2.09 -4.17 -4.82
N ASP A 159 -1.71 -4.27 -3.57
CA ASP A 159 -2.38 -5.01 -2.50
C ASP A 159 -2.91 -4.10 -1.39
N MET A 160 -3.41 -2.92 -1.80
CA MET A 160 -3.96 -1.91 -0.91
C MET A 160 -5.44 -1.64 -1.17
N ILE A 161 -6.14 -1.20 -0.14
CA ILE A 161 -7.50 -0.68 -0.23
C ILE A 161 -7.53 0.73 0.35
N PHE A 162 -8.06 1.66 -0.43
CA PHE A 162 -8.21 3.06 -0.06
C PHE A 162 -9.59 3.31 0.56
N PHE A 163 -9.61 4.10 1.63
CA PHE A 163 -10.81 4.52 2.35
C PHE A 163 -11.08 6.02 2.19
N ASN A 164 -10.05 6.79 1.83
CA ASN A 164 -10.16 8.24 1.61
C ASN A 164 -9.34 8.65 0.39
N ASP A 165 -9.56 9.89 -0.11
CA ASP A 165 -8.74 10.48 -1.16
C ASP A 165 -7.31 10.79 -0.68
N LEU A 166 -6.46 11.19 -1.62
CA LEU A 166 -5.05 11.44 -1.38
C LEU A 166 -4.66 12.92 -1.44
N ILE A 167 -5.62 13.85 -1.37
CA ILE A 167 -5.35 15.29 -1.48
C ILE A 167 -4.40 15.74 -0.38
N ASP A 168 -4.71 15.43 0.89
CA ASP A 168 -3.93 15.89 2.04
C ASP A 168 -2.48 15.39 2.01
N ILE A 169 -2.26 14.14 1.55
CA ILE A 169 -0.90 13.61 1.41
C ILE A 169 -0.19 14.22 0.19
N TYR A 170 -0.90 14.47 -0.91
CA TYR A 170 -0.30 15.06 -2.09
C TYR A 170 0.15 16.50 -1.86
N GLU A 171 -0.59 17.26 -1.07
CA GLU A 171 -0.26 18.65 -0.70
C GLU A 171 0.75 18.76 0.46
N LEU A 172 1.13 17.65 1.09
CA LEU A 172 2.06 17.66 2.21
C LEU A 172 3.40 18.31 1.81
N ASP A 173 3.81 19.33 2.53
CA ASP A 173 5.15 19.89 2.36
C ASP A 173 6.21 18.94 2.91
N LEU A 174 7.14 18.52 2.07
CA LEU A 174 8.26 17.65 2.45
C LEU A 174 9.47 18.44 2.99
N GLY A 175 9.48 19.76 2.91
CA GLY A 175 10.64 20.58 3.24
C GLY A 175 11.88 20.07 2.53
N ASP A 176 12.95 19.74 3.25
CA ASP A 176 14.18 19.17 2.71
C ASP A 176 14.10 17.66 2.43
N ASN A 177 13.04 16.98 2.85
CA ASN A 177 12.88 15.55 2.63
C ASN A 177 12.53 15.24 1.16
N VAL A 178 12.86 14.03 0.73
CA VAL A 178 12.67 13.57 -0.65
C VAL A 178 11.54 12.58 -0.80
N ILE A 179 11.19 11.90 0.28
CA ILE A 179 10.05 10.97 0.35
C ILE A 179 9.29 11.14 1.66
N ALA A 180 8.02 10.74 1.66
CA ALA A 180 7.27 10.50 2.88
C ALA A 180 6.70 9.08 2.88
N ALA A 181 6.74 8.40 4.04
CA ALA A 181 6.25 7.04 4.20
C ALA A 181 5.94 6.71 5.67
N VAL A 182 5.18 5.64 5.89
CA VAL A 182 4.84 5.17 7.24
C VAL A 182 5.95 4.26 7.77
N PRO A 183 6.46 4.51 8.99
CA PRO A 183 7.43 3.61 9.62
C PRO A 183 6.80 2.25 9.94
N THR A 184 7.59 1.16 9.84
CA THR A 184 7.11 -0.20 10.12
C THR A 184 7.20 -0.54 11.61
N ARG A 185 8.31 -1.11 12.04
CA ARG A 185 8.49 -1.69 13.38
C ARG A 185 9.29 -0.82 14.34
N THR A 186 10.02 0.11 13.81
CA THR A 186 10.86 1.04 14.57
C THR A 186 10.69 2.44 14.00
N ASN A 187 10.80 3.45 14.83
CA ASN A 187 10.52 4.85 14.50
C ASN A 187 11.38 5.45 13.37
N LYS A 188 12.18 4.66 12.66
CA LYS A 188 13.10 5.16 11.61
C LYS A 188 13.20 4.29 10.36
N TYR A 189 12.50 3.16 10.29
CA TYR A 189 12.52 2.26 9.14
C TYR A 189 11.13 2.24 8.51
N ILE A 190 11.02 2.69 7.26
CA ILE A 190 9.75 2.82 6.56
C ILE A 190 9.39 1.55 5.77
N ASN A 191 8.10 1.39 5.50
CA ASN A 191 7.61 0.46 4.49
C ASN A 191 7.52 1.16 3.13
N SER A 192 8.04 0.51 2.08
CA SER A 192 8.10 1.04 0.71
C SER A 192 6.78 0.94 -0.07
N GLY A 193 5.76 0.32 0.50
CA GLY A 193 4.50 0.04 -0.22
C GLY A 193 3.62 1.25 -0.46
N PHE A 194 3.76 2.32 0.34
CA PHE A 194 3.06 3.59 0.13
C PHE A 194 4.02 4.76 0.33
N LEU A 195 4.21 5.57 -0.71
CA LEU A 195 5.19 6.65 -0.73
C LEU A 195 4.60 7.93 -1.35
N LEU A 196 4.87 9.09 -0.75
CA LEU A 196 4.89 10.34 -1.49
C LEU A 196 6.33 10.63 -1.88
N MET A 197 6.60 10.92 -3.14
CA MET A 197 7.95 11.16 -3.68
C MET A 197 8.05 12.55 -4.29
N ASP A 198 9.06 13.33 -3.90
CA ASP A 198 9.46 14.56 -4.59
C ASP A 198 10.38 14.20 -5.76
N ILE A 199 9.77 13.95 -6.90
CA ILE A 199 10.46 13.51 -8.12
C ILE A 199 11.45 14.58 -8.63
N ASP A 200 11.09 15.85 -8.50
CA ASP A 200 11.94 16.95 -8.94
C ASP A 200 13.23 17.02 -8.11
N LYS A 201 13.11 16.91 -6.78
CA LYS A 201 14.26 16.90 -5.88
C LYS A 201 15.12 15.66 -6.05
N ILE A 202 14.50 14.47 -6.20
CA ILE A 202 15.21 13.21 -6.46
C ILE A 202 16.04 13.32 -7.74
N ARG A 203 15.49 13.93 -8.81
CA ARG A 203 16.21 14.15 -10.08
C ARG A 203 17.35 15.15 -9.93
N ARG A 204 17.10 16.33 -9.36
CA ARG A 204 18.09 17.39 -9.20
C ARG A 204 19.29 16.96 -8.36
N GLU A 205 19.06 16.18 -7.31
CA GLU A 205 20.09 15.74 -6.37
C GLU A 205 20.71 14.37 -6.75
N LYS A 206 20.31 13.83 -7.91
CA LYS A 206 20.80 12.54 -8.45
C LYS A 206 20.63 11.38 -7.46
N ILE A 207 19.54 11.40 -6.68
CA ILE A 207 19.25 10.34 -5.69
C ILE A 207 18.95 9.01 -6.38
N TYR A 208 18.35 9.06 -7.57
CA TYR A 208 18.15 7.88 -8.41
C TYR A 208 19.45 7.10 -8.67
N ASP A 209 20.51 7.82 -9.05
CA ASP A 209 21.82 7.18 -9.33
C ASP A 209 22.41 6.53 -8.06
N LYS A 210 22.18 7.14 -6.90
CA LYS A 210 22.58 6.56 -5.60
C LYS A 210 21.79 5.29 -5.28
N TRP A 211 20.49 5.23 -5.59
CA TRP A 211 19.68 4.02 -5.43
C TRP A 211 20.20 2.87 -6.29
N VAL A 212 20.53 3.15 -7.57
CA VAL A 212 21.10 2.14 -8.48
C VAL A 212 22.43 1.63 -7.96
N LEU A 213 23.32 2.52 -7.54
CA LEU A 213 24.64 2.14 -7.02
C LEU A 213 24.49 1.29 -5.75
N ASP A 214 23.75 1.77 -4.74
CA ASP A 214 23.56 1.08 -3.47
C ASP A 214 22.93 -0.32 -3.66
N SER A 215 21.96 -0.44 -4.57
CA SER A 215 21.29 -1.71 -4.86
C SER A 215 22.21 -2.77 -5.47
N ARG A 216 23.30 -2.37 -6.14
CA ARG A 216 24.30 -3.29 -6.71
C ARG A 216 25.38 -3.68 -5.71
N GLU A 217 25.71 -2.78 -4.80
CA GLU A 217 26.79 -2.97 -3.82
C GLU A 217 26.32 -3.81 -2.61
N HIS A 218 25.02 -3.91 -2.36
CA HIS A 218 24.48 -4.56 -1.18
C HIS A 218 23.45 -5.65 -1.52
N THR A 219 23.45 -6.71 -0.70
CA THR A 219 22.40 -7.74 -0.73
C THR A 219 21.47 -7.55 0.45
N TYR A 220 20.25 -7.17 0.17
CA TYR A 220 19.24 -6.82 1.15
C TYR A 220 18.17 -7.90 1.31
N LYS A 221 17.50 -7.91 2.45
CA LYS A 221 16.36 -8.81 2.72
C LYS A 221 15.08 -8.31 2.04
N ASN A 222 14.85 -7.00 2.07
CA ASN A 222 13.75 -6.33 1.41
C ASN A 222 14.36 -5.26 0.47
N PRO A 223 14.83 -5.66 -0.72
CA PRO A 223 15.82 -4.89 -1.46
C PRO A 223 15.41 -3.43 -1.75
N ASP A 224 14.24 -3.19 -2.34
CA ASP A 224 13.75 -1.85 -2.66
C ASP A 224 13.51 -1.00 -1.39
N GLN A 225 12.96 -1.63 -0.36
CA GLN A 225 12.68 -0.97 0.91
C GLN A 225 13.98 -0.62 1.67
N ASP A 226 14.96 -1.52 1.67
CA ASP A 226 16.24 -1.32 2.34
C ASP A 226 17.03 -0.19 1.64
N VAL A 227 17.08 -0.16 0.29
CA VAL A 227 17.70 0.92 -0.48
C VAL A 227 17.07 2.28 -0.14
N LEU A 228 15.73 2.37 -0.10
CA LEU A 228 15.05 3.61 0.28
C LEU A 228 15.42 4.06 1.70
N ASN A 229 15.45 3.14 2.65
CA ASN A 229 15.78 3.44 4.05
C ASN A 229 17.24 3.85 4.22
N GLU A 230 18.16 3.25 3.46
CA GLU A 230 19.59 3.54 3.56
C GLU A 230 19.94 4.86 2.87
N VAL A 231 19.60 4.98 1.60
CA VAL A 231 20.00 6.14 0.78
C VAL A 231 19.25 7.42 1.17
N CYS A 232 17.98 7.30 1.58
CA CYS A 232 17.18 8.45 2.02
C CYS A 232 17.25 8.71 3.53
N ARG A 233 18.17 8.09 4.25
CA ARG A 233 18.33 8.29 5.71
C ARG A 233 18.48 9.77 6.05
N GLY A 234 17.65 10.26 6.98
CA GLY A 234 17.61 11.67 7.36
C GLY A 234 16.87 12.58 6.38
N ARG A 235 16.31 12.03 5.30
CA ARG A 235 15.57 12.75 4.24
C ARG A 235 14.17 12.15 4.03
N ILE A 236 13.56 11.58 5.07
CA ILE A 236 12.25 10.92 5.06
C ILE A 236 11.31 11.65 6.02
N THR A 237 10.15 12.06 5.52
CA THR A 237 9.02 12.50 6.36
C THR A 237 8.24 11.27 6.82
N PHE A 238 8.11 11.09 8.14
CA PHE A 238 7.33 9.98 8.70
C PHE A 238 5.85 10.33 8.73
N LEU A 239 5.05 9.48 8.06
CA LEU A 239 3.60 9.62 7.99
C LEU A 239 2.91 8.88 9.15
N PRO A 240 1.74 9.37 9.59
CA PRO A 240 0.86 8.63 10.49
C PRO A 240 0.43 7.27 9.95
N LEU A 241 0.18 6.31 10.85
CA LEU A 241 -0.19 4.93 10.54
C LEU A 241 -1.38 4.82 9.56
N LYS A 242 -2.32 5.75 9.59
CA LYS A 242 -3.51 5.77 8.72
C LYS A 242 -3.20 5.75 7.21
N TYR A 243 -2.01 6.17 6.79
CA TYR A 243 -1.60 6.18 5.39
C TYR A 243 -1.00 4.84 4.90
N ASN A 244 -0.70 3.91 5.80
CA ASN A 244 -0.24 2.57 5.43
C ASN A 244 -0.44 1.60 6.61
N PHE A 245 -1.70 1.27 6.91
CA PHE A 245 -2.04 0.33 7.96
C PHE A 245 -1.77 -1.10 7.50
N GLN A 246 -0.61 -1.65 7.85
CA GLN A 246 -0.15 -2.96 7.44
C GLN A 246 -0.76 -4.08 8.29
N LEU A 247 -1.54 -4.97 7.67
CA LEU A 247 -2.19 -6.10 8.37
C LEU A 247 -1.19 -7.13 8.90
N SER A 248 0.00 -7.25 8.30
CA SER A 248 1.03 -8.19 8.75
C SER A 248 1.61 -7.89 10.14
N HIS A 249 1.38 -6.70 10.68
CA HIS A 249 1.77 -6.39 12.06
C HIS A 249 1.06 -7.27 13.09
N GLY A 250 -0.19 -7.71 12.81
CA GLY A 250 -0.98 -8.51 13.71
C GLY A 250 -1.15 -7.83 15.07
N SER A 251 -1.30 -8.61 16.14
CA SER A 251 -1.46 -8.07 17.49
C SER A 251 -0.24 -7.30 18.02
N ARG A 252 0.91 -7.36 17.33
CA ARG A 252 2.11 -6.56 17.69
C ARG A 252 1.88 -5.06 17.54
N ILE A 253 0.87 -4.65 16.76
CA ILE A 253 0.51 -3.25 16.53
C ILE A 253 0.29 -2.49 17.85
N PHE A 254 -0.28 -3.14 18.88
CA PHE A 254 -0.48 -2.55 20.22
C PHE A 254 0.79 -2.28 21.02
N LYS A 255 1.95 -2.73 20.51
CA LYS A 255 3.27 -2.46 21.09
C LYS A 255 4.09 -1.48 20.25
N ILE A 256 3.72 -1.33 18.98
CA ILE A 256 4.46 -0.52 17.99
C ILE A 256 3.91 0.90 17.97
N TYR A 257 2.58 1.04 18.00
CA TYR A 257 1.92 2.33 17.83
C TYR A 257 1.18 2.77 19.11
N PRO A 258 1.13 4.08 19.39
CA PRO A 258 0.40 4.60 20.52
C PRO A 258 -1.12 4.45 20.35
N ALA A 259 -1.84 4.44 21.46
CA ALA A 259 -3.29 4.14 21.47
C ALA A 259 -4.11 5.15 20.65
N ASN A 260 -3.72 6.42 20.63
CA ASN A 260 -4.39 7.47 19.86
C ASN A 260 -4.27 7.26 18.36
N GLU A 261 -3.13 6.78 17.83
CA GLU A 261 -2.99 6.44 16.42
C GLU A 261 -3.86 5.24 16.03
N LEU A 262 -3.96 4.24 16.93
CA LEU A 262 -4.82 3.07 16.70
C LEU A 262 -6.31 3.43 16.75
N ASP A 263 -6.69 4.39 17.59
CA ASP A 263 -8.06 4.89 17.64
C ASP A 263 -8.41 5.74 16.42
N ASP A 264 -7.45 6.51 15.91
CA ASP A 264 -7.59 7.32 14.69
C ASP A 264 -7.96 6.46 13.47
N LEU A 265 -7.49 5.22 13.38
CA LEU A 265 -7.83 4.29 12.30
C LEU A 265 -9.32 4.00 12.16
N LYS A 266 -10.11 4.13 13.22
CA LYS A 266 -11.55 3.91 13.20
C LYS A 266 -12.30 4.99 12.43
N HIS A 267 -11.71 6.17 12.32
CA HIS A 267 -12.37 7.38 11.79
C HIS A 267 -11.66 8.00 10.61
N ASN A 268 -10.35 7.77 10.48
CA ASN A 268 -9.49 8.49 9.55
C ASN A 268 -8.55 7.58 8.75
N LEU A 269 -8.87 6.28 8.63
CA LEU A 269 -8.08 5.38 7.80
C LEU A 269 -8.05 5.88 6.34
N VAL A 270 -6.88 5.95 5.75
CA VAL A 270 -6.67 6.28 4.34
C VAL A 270 -6.31 5.03 3.55
N VAL A 271 -5.34 4.25 4.02
CA VAL A 271 -4.83 3.06 3.30
C VAL A 271 -4.72 1.85 4.21
N LEU A 272 -5.41 0.77 3.85
CA LEU A 272 -5.26 -0.57 4.40
C LEU A 272 -4.36 -1.39 3.48
N HIS A 273 -3.25 -1.92 4.00
CA HIS A 273 -2.26 -2.67 3.24
C HIS A 273 -2.25 -4.15 3.62
N TYR A 274 -2.54 -5.01 2.67
CA TYR A 274 -2.47 -6.47 2.79
C TYR A 274 -1.03 -6.96 2.61
N SER A 275 -0.12 -6.41 3.41
CA SER A 275 1.32 -6.68 3.32
C SER A 275 1.69 -8.12 3.65
N ASP A 276 2.84 -8.58 3.18
CA ASP A 276 3.38 -9.93 3.41
C ASP A 276 2.40 -11.06 3.03
N TYR A 277 2.18 -11.99 3.96
CA TYR A 277 1.32 -13.18 3.80
C TYR A 277 -0.18 -12.91 3.97
N MET A 278 -0.58 -11.69 4.34
CA MET A 278 -1.98 -11.34 4.62
C MET A 278 -2.80 -11.04 3.36
N LYS A 279 -2.51 -11.70 2.24
CA LYS A 279 -3.19 -11.46 0.96
C LYS A 279 -4.64 -11.96 0.99
N PRO A 280 -5.64 -11.15 0.57
CA PRO A 280 -7.05 -11.53 0.58
C PRO A 280 -7.40 -12.64 -0.40
N TRP A 281 -6.59 -12.85 -1.44
CA TRP A 281 -6.69 -13.94 -2.42
C TRP A 281 -5.86 -15.18 -2.07
N GLY A 282 -5.18 -15.17 -0.93
CA GLY A 282 -4.39 -16.28 -0.42
C GLY A 282 -5.09 -17.03 0.71
N LYS A 283 -4.33 -17.87 1.42
CA LYS A 283 -4.82 -18.68 2.56
C LYS A 283 -5.59 -17.88 3.63
N TYR A 284 -5.24 -16.62 3.83
CA TYR A 284 -5.90 -15.73 4.79
C TYR A 284 -7.15 -15.06 4.21
N GLY A 285 -7.38 -15.14 2.90
CA GLY A 285 -8.58 -14.65 2.23
C GLY A 285 -9.87 -15.35 2.66
N GLU A 286 -9.76 -16.52 3.28
CA GLU A 286 -10.89 -17.24 3.89
C GLU A 286 -11.37 -16.62 5.22
N ARG A 287 -10.62 -15.65 5.77
CA ARG A 287 -10.95 -14.95 7.03
C ARG A 287 -11.66 -13.63 6.74
N PRO A 288 -13.00 -13.56 6.84
CA PRO A 288 -13.78 -12.41 6.41
C PRO A 288 -13.35 -11.08 7.03
N VAL A 289 -12.91 -11.08 8.30
CA VAL A 289 -12.48 -9.84 8.98
C VAL A 289 -11.27 -9.18 8.30
N PHE A 290 -10.38 -9.98 7.68
CA PHE A 290 -9.19 -9.45 7.00
C PHE A 290 -9.45 -9.15 5.53
N SER A 291 -10.22 -9.98 4.83
CA SER A 291 -10.38 -9.92 3.38
C SER A 291 -11.63 -9.16 2.92
N LYS A 292 -12.57 -8.86 3.84
CA LYS A 292 -13.85 -8.25 3.51
C LYS A 292 -13.71 -6.98 2.65
N TYR A 293 -12.91 -6.03 3.08
CA TYR A 293 -12.76 -4.75 2.38
C TYR A 293 -12.23 -4.92 0.95
N TRP A 294 -11.32 -5.88 0.74
CA TRP A 294 -10.79 -6.17 -0.57
C TRP A 294 -11.85 -6.80 -1.48
N TRP A 295 -12.58 -7.82 -0.98
CA TRP A 295 -13.59 -8.50 -1.78
C TRP A 295 -14.81 -7.63 -2.07
N ASP A 296 -15.19 -6.74 -1.16
CA ASP A 296 -16.26 -5.77 -1.38
C ASP A 296 -15.95 -4.82 -2.56
N VAL A 297 -14.68 -4.47 -2.76
CA VAL A 297 -14.22 -3.68 -3.92
C VAL A 297 -14.04 -4.56 -5.15
N ALA A 298 -13.44 -5.74 -5.00
CA ALA A 298 -13.16 -6.67 -6.10
C ALA A 298 -14.43 -7.03 -6.89
N LYS A 299 -15.55 -7.28 -6.21
CA LYS A 299 -16.87 -7.52 -6.83
C LYS A 299 -17.32 -6.34 -7.72
N GLN A 300 -17.00 -5.11 -7.34
CA GLN A 300 -17.38 -3.91 -8.10
C GLN A 300 -16.51 -3.69 -9.34
N THR A 301 -15.43 -4.44 -9.53
CA THR A 301 -14.62 -4.38 -10.75
C THR A 301 -15.20 -5.19 -11.89
N GLY A 302 -16.08 -6.17 -11.63
CA GLY A 302 -16.55 -7.15 -12.60
C GLY A 302 -15.47 -8.15 -13.06
N LEU A 303 -14.31 -8.20 -12.39
CA LEU A 303 -13.17 -9.06 -12.75
C LEU A 303 -13.15 -10.38 -11.97
N TYR A 304 -14.01 -10.51 -10.99
CA TYR A 304 -14.12 -11.67 -10.12
C TYR A 304 -15.57 -12.15 -10.10
N ASP A 305 -15.77 -13.45 -10.34
CA ASP A 305 -17.09 -14.08 -10.24
C ASP A 305 -17.60 -13.95 -8.79
N GLU A 306 -18.92 -13.83 -8.63
CA GLU A 306 -19.57 -13.88 -7.34
C GLU A 306 -19.30 -15.24 -6.67
N LYS A 307 -18.50 -15.25 -5.61
CA LYS A 307 -18.31 -16.41 -4.75
C LYS A 307 -19.28 -16.39 -3.58
#